data_8cb9aab94ddc60f482a540c22012fb07
#
_entry.id   8cb9aab94ddc60f482a540c22012fb07
#
_cell.length_a   1.000
_cell.length_b   1.000
_cell.length_c   1.000
_cell.angle_alpha   90.00
_cell.angle_beta   90.00
_cell.angle_gamma   90.00
#
_symmetry.space_group_name_H-M   'P 1'
#
loop_
_entity.id
_entity.type
_entity.pdbx_description
1 polymer ?
#
loop_
_entity_poly.entity_id
_entity_poly.type
_entity_poly.pdbx_seq_one_letter_code
_entity_poly.pdbx_strand_id
1 'polypeptide(L)'
;SFLDFLPSDSLLAMRDFLWLRERIQTETRMGWNVFYLDSCIEKFVRFGVQIFASIALTASFFTLHAIAPAAKLTFVGGILVSIVVAVLTSARSSAINMEFLKDGVTENITLDKYSTYIRNYSSGKDIRLYAMTAPLVKYAGNFYKTICDREARAYFRRALLRLAEVLMDHVLRFGVYLLLISGALRGGVSVGSIAQYVTSVMLLLAAANGFVRTWQVAMTNDQYLKRFFSYFDIPNPMYQGTLSVEKRDDNDYCIEFRDVSFRYPNTETYALRHVSLRFRIGERLAVVGMNGSGKTTFIKLLCRLYDPTEGVILLNGVDIR
;
A
#
# COMPACT_ATOMS: atom_id res chain seq x y z
N SER A 1 -2.71 15.79 -12.00
CA SER A 1 -3.61 15.14 -11.05
C SER A 1 -4.33 16.22 -10.25
N PHE A 2 -5.49 15.94 -9.70
CA PHE A 2 -6.28 16.87 -8.85
C PHE A 2 -5.44 17.53 -7.74
N LEU A 3 -4.41 16.83 -7.28
CA LEU A 3 -3.50 17.28 -6.23
C LEU A 3 -2.51 18.37 -6.67
N ASP A 4 -2.28 18.51 -7.97
CA ASP A 4 -1.40 19.56 -8.49
C ASP A 4 -2.10 20.93 -8.42
N PHE A 5 -3.42 20.94 -8.18
CA PHE A 5 -4.23 22.15 -8.00
C PHE A 5 -4.43 22.57 -6.55
N LEU A 6 -4.05 21.74 -5.58
CA LEU A 6 -4.12 22.14 -4.17
C LEU A 6 -2.95 23.07 -3.83
N PRO A 7 -3.20 24.16 -3.09
CA PRO A 7 -2.13 25.06 -2.68
C PRO A 7 -1.07 24.29 -1.91
N SER A 8 0.18 24.45 -2.29
CA SER A 8 1.32 23.78 -1.64
C SER A 8 1.35 23.96 -0.12
N ASP A 9 0.87 25.11 0.36
CA ASP A 9 0.89 25.48 1.77
C ASP A 9 -0.25 24.80 2.56
N SER A 10 -1.39 24.51 1.93
CA SER A 10 -2.44 23.71 2.57
C SER A 10 -2.08 22.21 2.61
N LEU A 11 -1.31 21.74 1.63
CA LEU A 11 -0.74 20.40 1.64
C LEU A 11 0.36 20.26 2.68
N LEU A 12 1.17 21.31 2.92
CA LEU A 12 2.17 21.35 3.98
C LEU A 12 1.53 21.39 5.37
N ALA A 13 0.35 22.01 5.51
CA ALA A 13 -0.45 21.96 6.73
C ALA A 13 -1.04 20.56 7.01
N MET A 14 -1.19 19.73 5.97
CA MET A 14 -1.58 18.32 6.08
C MET A 14 -0.34 17.40 6.10
N ARG A 15 0.45 17.50 7.16
CA ARG A 15 1.60 16.60 7.40
C ARG A 15 1.24 15.13 7.21
N ASP A 16 0.03 14.75 7.60
CA ASP A 16 -0.50 13.39 7.44
C ASP A 16 -0.76 13.02 5.97
N PHE A 17 -1.12 14.00 5.13
CA PHE A 17 -1.35 13.78 3.70
C PHE A 17 -0.05 13.49 2.93
N LEU A 18 1.00 14.27 3.16
CA LEU A 18 2.30 14.02 2.53
C LEU A 18 2.86 12.66 2.94
N TRP A 19 2.73 12.33 4.22
CA TRP A 19 3.12 11.03 4.73
C TRP A 19 2.30 9.89 4.09
N LEU A 20 0.97 10.05 3.95
CA LEU A 20 0.10 9.09 3.29
C LEU A 20 0.48 8.90 1.82
N ARG A 21 0.73 9.98 1.08
CA ARG A 21 1.17 9.95 -0.31
C ARG A 21 2.50 9.21 -0.47
N GLU A 22 3.51 9.58 0.31
CA GLU A 22 4.83 8.94 0.27
C GLU A 22 4.74 7.44 0.65
N ARG A 23 3.89 7.12 1.61
CA ARG A 23 3.63 5.74 2.01
C ARG A 23 3.00 4.92 0.89
N ILE A 24 1.94 5.43 0.25
CA ILE A 24 1.28 4.78 -0.88
C ILE A 24 2.27 4.53 -2.02
N GLN A 25 3.08 5.53 -2.38
CA GLN A 25 4.10 5.38 -3.42
C GLN A 25 5.12 4.29 -3.07
N THR A 26 5.55 4.23 -1.83
CA THR A 26 6.50 3.22 -1.35
C THR A 26 5.89 1.83 -1.36
N GLU A 27 4.67 1.67 -0.86
CA GLU A 27 3.94 0.39 -0.86
C GLU A 27 3.69 -0.10 -2.30
N THR A 28 3.35 0.80 -3.24
CA THR A 28 3.20 0.48 -4.68
C THR A 28 4.51 -0.02 -5.29
N ARG A 29 5.64 0.63 -4.96
CA ARG A 29 6.98 0.16 -5.42
C ARG A 29 7.35 -1.20 -4.85
N MET A 30 6.83 -1.57 -3.68
CA MET A 30 7.00 -2.90 -3.08
C MET A 30 6.12 -3.98 -3.71
N GLY A 31 5.29 -3.64 -4.72
CA GLY A 31 4.44 -4.56 -5.45
C GLY A 31 3.00 -4.68 -4.92
N TRP A 32 2.64 -3.97 -3.84
CA TRP A 32 1.27 -3.91 -3.35
C TRP A 32 0.45 -2.95 -4.21
N ASN A 33 -0.53 -3.46 -4.95
CA ASN A 33 -1.35 -2.64 -5.85
C ASN A 33 -2.62 -3.37 -6.31
N VAL A 34 -3.43 -2.69 -7.13
CA VAL A 34 -4.66 -3.25 -7.68
C VAL A 34 -4.37 -4.47 -8.60
N PHE A 35 -3.26 -4.43 -9.36
CA PHE A 35 -2.87 -5.54 -10.24
C PHE A 35 -2.49 -6.81 -9.47
N TYR A 36 -2.13 -6.68 -8.19
CA TYR A 36 -1.87 -7.84 -7.35
C TYR A 36 -3.13 -8.67 -7.06
N LEU A 37 -4.31 -8.04 -7.13
CA LEU A 37 -5.60 -8.74 -7.02
C LEU A 37 -5.78 -9.77 -8.14
N ASP A 38 -5.40 -9.43 -9.37
CA ASP A 38 -5.46 -10.35 -10.49
C ASP A 38 -4.66 -11.64 -10.21
N SER A 39 -3.43 -11.48 -9.74
CA SER A 39 -2.60 -12.62 -9.31
C SER A 39 -3.21 -13.42 -8.15
N CYS A 40 -3.93 -12.77 -7.23
CA CYS A 40 -4.62 -13.47 -6.14
C CYS A 40 -5.82 -14.26 -6.68
N ILE A 41 -6.62 -13.67 -7.58
CA ILE A 41 -7.78 -14.32 -8.19
C ILE A 41 -7.33 -15.55 -8.98
N GLU A 42 -6.33 -15.42 -9.84
CA GLU A 42 -5.76 -16.54 -10.57
C GLU A 42 -5.34 -17.70 -9.65
N LYS A 43 -4.63 -17.37 -8.55
CA LYS A 43 -4.19 -18.36 -7.57
C LYS A 43 -5.37 -19.00 -6.84
N PHE A 44 -6.40 -18.23 -6.47
CA PHE A 44 -7.60 -18.79 -5.83
C PHE A 44 -8.32 -19.77 -6.75
N VAL A 45 -8.52 -19.41 -8.01
CA VAL A 45 -9.14 -20.31 -8.99
C VAL A 45 -8.30 -21.57 -9.17
N ARG A 46 -6.99 -21.42 -9.36
CA ARG A 46 -6.08 -22.55 -9.53
C ARG A 46 -6.08 -23.49 -8.33
N PHE A 47 -5.95 -22.97 -7.11
CA PHE A 47 -5.96 -23.80 -5.91
C PHE A 47 -7.34 -24.39 -5.64
N GLY A 48 -8.42 -23.68 -5.93
CA GLY A 48 -9.78 -24.20 -5.84
C GLY A 48 -9.98 -25.42 -6.75
N VAL A 49 -9.60 -25.30 -8.02
CA VAL A 49 -9.66 -26.42 -8.98
C VAL A 49 -8.78 -27.60 -8.52
N GLN A 50 -7.56 -27.32 -8.03
CA GLN A 50 -6.67 -28.36 -7.52
C GLN A 50 -7.23 -29.09 -6.29
N ILE A 51 -7.86 -28.38 -5.36
CA ILE A 51 -8.53 -28.96 -4.20
C ILE A 51 -9.65 -29.88 -4.67
N PHE A 52 -10.50 -29.42 -5.57
CA PHE A 52 -11.62 -30.20 -6.08
C PHE A 52 -11.15 -31.47 -6.81
N ALA A 53 -10.17 -31.35 -7.70
CA ALA A 53 -9.58 -32.48 -8.40
C ALA A 53 -8.93 -33.48 -7.43
N SER A 54 -8.22 -33.00 -6.40
CA SER A 54 -7.56 -33.85 -5.41
C SER A 54 -8.57 -34.60 -4.53
N ILE A 55 -9.66 -33.95 -4.14
CA ILE A 55 -10.75 -34.61 -3.39
C ILE A 55 -11.37 -35.70 -4.24
N ALA A 56 -11.68 -35.45 -5.51
CA ALA A 56 -12.24 -36.45 -6.42
C ALA A 56 -11.32 -37.66 -6.59
N LEU A 57 -10.01 -37.43 -6.76
CA LEU A 57 -9.02 -38.51 -6.86
C LEU A 57 -8.82 -39.28 -5.56
N THR A 58 -8.93 -38.58 -4.41
CA THR A 58 -8.76 -39.17 -3.08
C THR A 58 -10.05 -39.94 -2.62
N ALA A 59 -11.22 -39.62 -3.19
CA ALA A 59 -12.48 -40.27 -2.82
C ALA A 59 -12.40 -41.79 -2.94
N SER A 60 -11.74 -42.31 -3.97
CA SER A 60 -11.54 -43.74 -4.16
C SER A 60 -10.66 -44.39 -3.08
N PHE A 61 -9.84 -43.62 -2.35
CA PHE A 61 -9.10 -44.15 -1.18
C PHE A 61 -10.02 -44.59 -0.04
N PHE A 62 -11.14 -43.89 0.14
CA PHE A 62 -12.08 -44.20 1.20
C PHE A 62 -12.90 -45.50 0.94
N THR A 63 -12.99 -45.96 -0.31
CA THR A 63 -13.64 -47.20 -0.70
C THR A 63 -12.76 -48.45 -0.49
N LEU A 64 -11.44 -48.26 -0.25
CA LEU A 64 -10.49 -49.36 -0.03
C LEU A 64 -10.80 -50.11 1.28
N HIS A 65 -11.25 -51.37 1.18
CA HIS A 65 -11.54 -52.21 2.34
C HIS A 65 -10.25 -52.73 3.03
N ALA A 66 -9.13 -52.76 2.35
CA ALA A 66 -7.83 -53.19 2.87
C ALA A 66 -7.24 -52.30 3.98
N ILE A 67 -7.75 -51.06 4.12
CA ILE A 67 -7.29 -50.08 5.09
C ILE A 67 -8.34 -49.96 6.21
N ALA A 68 -7.90 -50.14 7.45
CA ALA A 68 -8.78 -50.05 8.62
C ALA A 68 -9.45 -48.68 8.73
N PRO A 69 -10.72 -48.59 9.15
CA PRO A 69 -11.43 -47.30 9.30
C PRO A 69 -10.71 -46.34 10.23
N ALA A 70 -10.09 -46.81 11.30
CA ALA A 70 -9.30 -46.00 12.22
C ALA A 70 -8.10 -45.32 11.52
N ALA A 71 -7.43 -46.02 10.60
CA ALA A 71 -6.31 -45.47 9.85
C ALA A 71 -6.75 -44.38 8.83
N LYS A 72 -7.95 -44.56 8.25
CA LYS A 72 -8.56 -43.51 7.41
C LYS A 72 -8.90 -42.25 8.22
N LEU A 73 -9.40 -42.42 9.44
CA LEU A 73 -9.72 -41.31 10.34
C LEU A 73 -8.46 -40.58 10.82
N THR A 74 -7.39 -41.33 11.18
CA THR A 74 -6.10 -40.69 11.54
C THR A 74 -5.50 -39.92 10.38
N PHE A 75 -5.68 -40.39 9.16
CA PHE A 75 -5.24 -39.68 7.94
C PHE A 75 -5.99 -38.36 7.73
N VAL A 76 -7.32 -38.34 7.84
CA VAL A 76 -8.13 -37.12 7.75
C VAL A 76 -7.74 -36.17 8.87
N GLY A 77 -7.57 -36.65 10.10
CA GLY A 77 -7.10 -35.87 11.23
C GLY A 77 -5.75 -35.22 10.98
N GLY A 78 -4.81 -35.95 10.37
CA GLY A 78 -3.50 -35.42 9.97
C GLY A 78 -3.59 -34.28 8.96
N ILE A 79 -4.46 -34.41 7.95
CA ILE A 79 -4.70 -33.32 6.97
C ILE A 79 -5.25 -32.07 7.67
N LEU A 80 -6.24 -32.24 8.55
CA LEU A 80 -6.82 -31.13 9.30
C LEU A 80 -5.77 -30.42 10.18
N VAL A 81 -4.94 -31.19 10.87
CA VAL A 81 -3.83 -30.64 11.68
C VAL A 81 -2.85 -29.88 10.81
N SER A 82 -2.47 -30.40 9.63
CA SER A 82 -1.59 -29.68 8.70
C SER A 82 -2.19 -28.35 8.26
N ILE A 83 -3.47 -28.33 7.91
CA ILE A 83 -4.17 -27.09 7.53
C ILE A 83 -4.18 -26.09 8.69
N VAL A 84 -4.46 -26.53 9.91
CA VAL A 84 -4.43 -25.66 11.11
C VAL A 84 -3.03 -25.11 11.33
N VAL A 85 -1.99 -25.94 11.23
CA VAL A 85 -0.60 -25.48 11.34
C VAL A 85 -0.29 -24.43 10.26
N ALA A 86 -0.70 -24.69 9.01
CA ALA A 86 -0.50 -23.74 7.92
C ALA A 86 -1.22 -22.40 8.15
N VAL A 87 -2.43 -22.41 8.69
CA VAL A 87 -3.17 -21.20 9.06
C VAL A 87 -2.45 -20.42 10.14
N LEU A 88 -2.03 -21.08 11.22
CA LEU A 88 -1.35 -20.44 12.35
C LEU A 88 0.02 -19.89 11.97
N THR A 89 0.82 -20.66 11.23
CA THR A 89 2.15 -20.22 10.76
C THR A 89 2.03 -19.09 9.76
N SER A 90 1.07 -19.14 8.84
CA SER A 90 0.80 -18.10 7.87
C SER A 90 0.32 -16.81 8.55
N ALA A 91 -0.59 -16.90 9.52
CA ALA A 91 -1.06 -15.75 10.28
C ALA A 91 0.09 -15.06 11.05
N ARG A 92 0.93 -15.86 11.73
CA ARG A 92 2.12 -15.33 12.43
C ARG A 92 3.15 -14.75 11.48
N SER A 93 3.39 -15.38 10.35
CA SER A 93 4.29 -14.85 9.32
C SER A 93 3.79 -13.52 8.75
N SER A 94 2.48 -13.40 8.54
CA SER A 94 1.84 -12.16 8.10
C SER A 94 1.97 -11.05 9.15
N ALA A 95 1.77 -11.37 10.44
CA ALA A 95 1.95 -10.40 11.52
C ALA A 95 3.40 -9.87 11.59
N ILE A 96 4.41 -10.75 11.49
CA ILE A 96 5.83 -10.36 11.43
C ILE A 96 6.09 -9.45 10.21
N ASN A 97 5.49 -9.78 9.07
CA ASN A 97 5.64 -8.98 7.85
C ASN A 97 4.99 -7.60 7.99
N MET A 98 3.83 -7.52 8.62
CA MET A 98 3.13 -6.25 8.87
C MET A 98 3.89 -5.35 9.84
N GLU A 99 4.48 -5.91 10.91
CA GLU A 99 5.35 -5.18 11.83
C GLU A 99 6.58 -4.61 11.09
N PHE A 100 7.23 -5.45 10.29
CA PHE A 100 8.34 -5.04 9.44
C PHE A 100 7.97 -3.91 8.47
N LEU A 101 6.80 -4.00 7.81
CA LEU A 101 6.33 -2.98 6.86
C LEU A 101 6.01 -1.65 7.54
N LYS A 102 5.43 -1.66 8.75
CA LYS A 102 5.13 -0.41 9.49
C LYS A 102 6.39 0.41 9.75
N ASP A 103 7.44 -0.22 10.22
CA ASP A 103 8.71 0.44 10.52
C ASP A 103 9.50 0.75 9.24
N GLY A 104 9.46 -0.16 8.25
CA GLY A 104 10.18 -0.05 6.99
C GLY A 104 9.74 1.10 6.09
N VAL A 105 8.49 1.57 6.19
CA VAL A 105 8.00 2.68 5.36
C VAL A 105 8.79 3.96 5.65
N THR A 106 8.94 4.34 6.92
CA THR A 106 9.68 5.55 7.30
C THR A 106 11.15 5.46 6.89
N GLU A 107 11.75 4.29 7.02
CA GLU A 107 13.13 4.05 6.61
C GLU A 107 13.30 4.12 5.10
N ASN A 108 12.38 3.53 4.33
CA ASN A 108 12.41 3.59 2.86
C ASN A 108 12.22 5.02 2.34
N ILE A 109 11.33 5.81 2.97
CA ILE A 109 11.17 7.24 2.66
C ILE A 109 12.49 7.99 2.91
N THR A 110 13.15 7.72 4.04
CA THR A 110 14.44 8.33 4.38
C THR A 110 15.51 7.96 3.36
N LEU A 111 15.58 6.68 2.97
CA LEU A 111 16.51 6.21 1.94
C LEU A 111 16.24 6.82 0.57
N ASP A 112 14.98 6.96 0.19
CA ASP A 112 14.60 7.56 -1.11
C ASP A 112 15.00 9.03 -1.16
N LYS A 113 14.72 9.80 -0.11
CA LYS A 113 15.16 11.20 0.02
C LYS A 113 16.69 11.33 -0.02
N TYR A 114 17.38 10.46 0.70
CA TYR A 114 18.82 10.42 0.73
C TYR A 114 19.40 10.06 -0.65
N SER A 115 18.88 9.03 -1.29
CA SER A 115 19.25 8.61 -2.65
C SER A 115 18.99 9.71 -3.67
N THR A 116 17.84 10.37 -3.58
CA THR A 116 17.48 11.51 -4.45
C THR A 116 18.44 12.67 -4.27
N TYR A 117 18.80 12.99 -3.02
CA TYR A 117 19.77 14.05 -2.73
C TYR A 117 21.14 13.77 -3.36
N ILE A 118 21.66 12.52 -3.22
CA ILE A 118 22.97 12.15 -3.78
C ILE A 118 22.94 12.11 -5.32
N ARG A 119 21.85 11.66 -5.91
CA ARG A 119 21.71 11.54 -7.37
C ARG A 119 21.45 12.90 -8.05
N ASN A 120 21.00 13.89 -7.31
CA ASN A 120 20.71 15.18 -7.88
C ASN A 120 22.00 15.94 -8.20
N TYR A 121 22.19 16.28 -9.47
CA TYR A 121 23.36 17.01 -9.94
C TYR A 121 23.55 18.34 -9.21
N SER A 122 22.46 19.05 -8.87
CA SER A 122 22.52 20.32 -8.13
C SER A 122 23.18 20.18 -6.75
N SER A 123 23.00 19.05 -6.08
CA SER A 123 23.61 18.77 -4.76
C SER A 123 25.10 18.42 -4.87
N GLY A 124 25.60 18.07 -6.06
CA GLY A 124 26.98 17.64 -6.26
C GLY A 124 28.01 18.74 -5.96
N LYS A 125 27.65 20.02 -6.16
CA LYS A 125 28.47 21.16 -5.79
C LYS A 125 28.64 21.27 -4.27
N ASP A 126 27.53 21.17 -3.53
CA ASP A 126 27.52 21.28 -2.07
C ASP A 126 28.25 20.12 -1.42
N ILE A 127 28.03 18.89 -1.92
CA ILE A 127 28.72 17.67 -1.43
C ILE A 127 30.24 17.83 -1.54
N ARG A 128 30.75 18.40 -2.64
CA ARG A 128 32.18 18.64 -2.84
C ARG A 128 32.69 19.79 -2.01
N LEU A 129 31.95 20.91 -2.01
CA LEU A 129 32.35 22.13 -1.30
C LEU A 129 32.50 21.90 0.22
N TYR A 130 31.55 21.16 0.80
CA TYR A 130 31.50 20.87 2.23
C TYR A 130 32.14 19.51 2.60
N ALA A 131 32.83 18.86 1.66
CA ALA A 131 33.47 17.54 1.87
C ALA A 131 32.53 16.49 2.50
N MET A 132 31.24 16.48 2.10
CA MET A 132 30.20 15.65 2.73
C MET A 132 30.25 14.17 2.35
N THR A 133 31.14 13.75 1.44
CA THR A 133 31.16 12.37 0.93
C THR A 133 31.36 11.36 2.05
N ALA A 134 32.37 11.53 2.93
CA ALA A 134 32.66 10.58 4.00
C ALA A 134 31.52 10.49 5.05
N PRO A 135 30.98 11.61 5.58
CA PRO A 135 29.81 11.58 6.45
C PRO A 135 28.59 10.90 5.80
N LEU A 136 28.30 11.19 4.53
CA LEU A 136 27.18 10.62 3.80
C LEU A 136 27.31 9.09 3.65
N VAL A 137 28.50 8.61 3.23
CA VAL A 137 28.75 7.16 3.11
C VAL A 137 28.64 6.45 4.45
N LYS A 138 29.20 7.04 5.53
CA LYS A 138 29.11 6.48 6.88
C LYS A 138 27.66 6.41 7.37
N TYR A 139 26.88 7.47 7.17
CA TYR A 139 25.47 7.49 7.54
C TYR A 139 24.67 6.41 6.78
N ALA A 140 24.83 6.35 5.44
CA ALA A 140 24.17 5.33 4.64
C ALA A 140 24.56 3.92 5.06
N GLY A 141 25.85 3.66 5.28
CA GLY A 141 26.35 2.35 5.72
C GLY A 141 25.72 1.90 7.04
N ASN A 142 25.69 2.78 8.04
CA ASN A 142 25.06 2.49 9.33
C ASN A 142 23.56 2.23 9.20
N PHE A 143 22.89 3.05 8.39
CA PHE A 143 21.46 2.95 8.16
C PHE A 143 21.09 1.63 7.45
N TYR A 144 21.80 1.29 6.37
CA TYR A 144 21.63 0.01 5.68
C TYR A 144 21.90 -1.19 6.60
N LYS A 145 22.95 -1.12 7.42
CA LYS A 145 23.25 -2.19 8.39
C LYS A 145 22.07 -2.41 9.34
N THR A 146 21.49 -1.35 9.89
CA THR A 146 20.34 -1.43 10.80
C THR A 146 19.13 -2.09 10.14
N ILE A 147 18.85 -1.72 8.87
CA ILE A 147 17.76 -2.32 8.09
C ILE A 147 18.05 -3.80 7.84
N CYS A 148 19.24 -4.14 7.35
CA CYS A 148 19.62 -5.52 7.06
C CYS A 148 19.56 -6.42 8.30
N ASP A 149 20.02 -5.95 9.45
CA ASP A 149 19.98 -6.70 10.71
C ASP A 149 18.54 -6.94 11.19
N ARG A 150 17.64 -5.98 10.97
CA ARG A 150 16.22 -6.13 11.28
C ARG A 150 15.55 -7.09 10.31
N GLU A 151 15.81 -6.94 9.02
CA GLU A 151 15.28 -7.81 7.97
C GLU A 151 15.75 -9.26 8.15
N ALA A 152 17.01 -9.48 8.47
CA ALA A 152 17.56 -10.80 8.78
C ALA A 152 16.85 -11.47 9.96
N ARG A 153 16.58 -10.73 11.03
CA ARG A 153 15.82 -11.24 12.19
C ARG A 153 14.39 -11.61 11.82
N ALA A 154 13.70 -10.76 11.07
CA ALA A 154 12.33 -11.02 10.62
C ALA A 154 12.30 -12.23 9.66
N TYR A 155 13.28 -12.32 8.74
CA TYR A 155 13.42 -13.44 7.83
C TYR A 155 13.67 -14.76 8.58
N PHE A 156 14.57 -14.76 9.55
CA PHE A 156 14.87 -15.94 10.37
C PHE A 156 13.64 -16.44 11.13
N ARG A 157 12.86 -15.54 11.76
CA ARG A 157 11.61 -15.90 12.42
C ARG A 157 10.60 -16.54 11.46
N ARG A 158 10.45 -15.96 10.26
CA ARG A 158 9.58 -16.52 9.21
C ARG A 158 10.08 -17.87 8.70
N ALA A 159 11.41 -18.04 8.57
CA ALA A 159 12.01 -19.29 8.15
C ALA A 159 11.75 -20.43 9.15
N LEU A 160 11.79 -20.16 10.46
CA LEU A 160 11.46 -21.15 11.50
C LEU A 160 9.99 -21.59 11.41
N LEU A 161 9.05 -20.64 11.21
CA LEU A 161 7.65 -20.97 10.99
C LEU A 161 7.45 -21.84 9.74
N ARG A 162 8.15 -21.50 8.67
CA ARG A 162 8.14 -22.27 7.42
C ARG A 162 8.71 -23.67 7.60
N LEU A 163 9.77 -23.81 8.39
CA LEU A 163 10.37 -25.11 8.70
C LEU A 163 9.37 -26.02 9.41
N ALA A 164 8.64 -25.49 10.40
CA ALA A 164 7.61 -26.25 11.09
C ALA A 164 6.52 -26.77 10.15
N GLU A 165 6.08 -25.95 9.20
CA GLU A 165 5.10 -26.33 8.16
C GLU A 165 5.65 -27.45 7.26
N VAL A 166 6.88 -27.27 6.77
CA VAL A 166 7.53 -28.25 5.88
C VAL A 166 7.74 -29.58 6.60
N LEU A 167 8.16 -29.58 7.86
CA LEU A 167 8.31 -30.81 8.66
C LEU A 167 6.98 -31.52 8.83
N MET A 168 5.90 -30.80 9.13
CA MET A 168 4.55 -31.38 9.26
C MET A 168 4.12 -32.06 7.95
N ASP A 169 4.31 -31.38 6.80
CA ASP A 169 3.98 -31.96 5.48
C ASP A 169 4.75 -33.25 5.21
N HIS A 170 6.05 -33.31 5.60
CA HIS A 170 6.87 -34.51 5.43
C HIS A 170 6.45 -35.66 6.36
N VAL A 171 6.11 -35.36 7.61
CA VAL A 171 5.58 -36.35 8.57
C VAL A 171 4.28 -36.97 8.04
N LEU A 172 3.36 -36.13 7.55
CA LEU A 172 2.14 -36.61 6.92
C LEU A 172 2.41 -37.45 5.68
N ARG A 173 3.31 -37.01 4.82
CA ARG A 173 3.71 -37.78 3.63
C ARG A 173 4.23 -39.17 4.01
N PHE A 174 5.12 -39.21 4.98
CA PHE A 174 5.66 -40.45 5.48
C PHE A 174 4.54 -41.39 6.05
N GLY A 175 3.62 -40.84 6.83
CA GLY A 175 2.46 -41.57 7.34
C GLY A 175 1.58 -42.15 6.23
N VAL A 176 1.33 -41.38 5.17
CA VAL A 176 0.58 -41.83 3.99
C VAL A 176 1.28 -43.01 3.30
N TYR A 177 2.58 -42.93 3.10
CA TYR A 177 3.36 -44.04 2.52
C TYR A 177 3.25 -45.29 3.38
N LEU A 178 3.42 -45.20 4.72
CA LEU A 178 3.31 -46.35 5.62
C LEU A 178 1.93 -46.99 5.55
N LEU A 179 0.86 -46.16 5.56
CA LEU A 179 -0.52 -46.67 5.44
C LEU A 179 -0.77 -47.44 4.15
N LEU A 180 -0.33 -46.88 3.01
CA LEU A 180 -0.53 -47.48 1.70
C LEU A 180 0.30 -48.74 1.50
N ILE A 181 1.56 -48.74 1.96
CA ILE A 181 2.43 -49.92 1.92
C ILE A 181 1.85 -51.05 2.79
N SER A 182 1.38 -50.70 3.99
CA SER A 182 0.72 -51.73 4.86
C SER A 182 -0.53 -52.33 4.22
N GLY A 183 -1.32 -51.53 3.48
CA GLY A 183 -2.45 -51.96 2.67
C GLY A 183 -2.07 -52.87 1.49
N ALA A 184 -0.97 -52.54 0.82
CA ALA A 184 -0.43 -53.32 -0.29
C ALA A 184 0.08 -54.69 0.17
N LEU A 185 0.77 -54.74 1.31
CA LEU A 185 1.24 -56.02 1.90
C LEU A 185 0.10 -56.96 2.27
N ARG A 186 -1.09 -56.41 2.52
CA ARG A 186 -2.32 -57.20 2.76
C ARG A 186 -3.04 -57.59 1.47
N GLY A 187 -2.47 -57.29 0.30
CA GLY A 187 -3.01 -57.66 -1.01
C GLY A 187 -4.19 -56.81 -1.49
N GLY A 188 -4.50 -55.69 -0.80
CA GLY A 188 -5.68 -54.88 -1.10
C GLY A 188 -5.41 -53.63 -1.93
N VAL A 189 -4.12 -53.31 -2.25
CA VAL A 189 -3.72 -52.07 -2.96
C VAL A 189 -2.68 -52.41 -4.01
N SER A 190 -2.91 -52.02 -5.26
CA SER A 190 -1.89 -52.17 -6.32
C SER A 190 -0.78 -51.10 -6.22
N VAL A 191 0.42 -51.41 -6.74
CA VAL A 191 1.55 -50.46 -6.75
C VAL A 191 1.19 -49.17 -7.50
N GLY A 192 0.42 -49.27 -8.59
CA GLY A 192 -0.01 -48.08 -9.35
C GLY A 192 -0.99 -47.21 -8.54
N SER A 193 -1.88 -47.78 -7.76
CA SER A 193 -2.77 -47.00 -6.91
C SER A 193 -2.06 -46.35 -5.72
N ILE A 194 -0.95 -46.89 -5.23
CA ILE A 194 -0.11 -46.20 -4.22
C ILE A 194 0.39 -44.85 -4.76
N ALA A 195 0.99 -44.83 -5.95
CA ALA A 195 1.49 -43.61 -6.57
C ALA A 195 0.38 -42.58 -6.79
N GLN A 196 -0.81 -43.02 -7.25
CA GLN A 196 -1.98 -42.17 -7.44
C GLN A 196 -2.44 -41.54 -6.12
N TYR A 197 -2.63 -42.31 -5.06
CA TYR A 197 -3.11 -41.78 -3.78
C TYR A 197 -2.13 -40.86 -3.11
N VAL A 198 -0.83 -41.18 -3.13
CA VAL A 198 0.21 -40.30 -2.59
C VAL A 198 0.20 -38.96 -3.33
N THR A 199 0.17 -39.01 -4.67
CA THR A 199 0.16 -37.76 -5.48
C THR A 199 -1.09 -36.94 -5.22
N SER A 200 -2.27 -37.55 -5.14
CA SER A 200 -3.54 -36.86 -4.86
C SER A 200 -3.52 -36.15 -3.52
N VAL A 201 -3.04 -36.85 -2.46
CA VAL A 201 -2.93 -36.26 -1.13
C VAL A 201 -1.94 -35.12 -1.07
N MET A 202 -0.77 -35.27 -1.72
CA MET A 202 0.22 -34.20 -1.78
C MET A 202 -0.31 -32.99 -2.54
N LEU A 203 -1.06 -33.22 -3.61
CA LEU A 203 -1.70 -32.15 -4.36
C LEU A 203 -2.76 -31.42 -3.49
N LEU A 204 -3.54 -32.16 -2.72
CA LEU A 204 -4.52 -31.59 -1.79
C LEU A 204 -3.86 -30.71 -0.73
N LEU A 205 -2.81 -31.21 -0.07
CA LEU A 205 -2.07 -30.45 0.95
C LEU A 205 -1.43 -29.21 0.36
N ALA A 206 -0.76 -29.35 -0.79
CA ALA A 206 -0.12 -28.22 -1.47
C ALA A 206 -1.14 -27.14 -1.89
N ALA A 207 -2.30 -27.56 -2.39
CA ALA A 207 -3.37 -26.66 -2.79
C ALA A 207 -4.03 -25.97 -1.59
N ALA A 208 -4.31 -26.70 -0.51
CA ALA A 208 -4.86 -26.14 0.72
C ALA A 208 -3.92 -25.10 1.35
N ASN A 209 -2.64 -25.46 1.49
CA ASN A 209 -1.61 -24.55 1.99
C ASN A 209 -1.43 -23.34 1.07
N GLY A 210 -1.46 -23.53 -0.25
CA GLY A 210 -1.41 -22.45 -1.24
C GLY A 210 -2.60 -21.50 -1.14
N PHE A 211 -3.80 -22.04 -0.93
CA PHE A 211 -5.02 -21.25 -0.73
C PHE A 211 -4.93 -20.38 0.53
N VAL A 212 -4.54 -20.97 1.67
CA VAL A 212 -4.36 -20.24 2.94
C VAL A 212 -3.36 -19.10 2.79
N ARG A 213 -2.22 -19.35 2.15
CA ARG A 213 -1.20 -18.30 1.92
C ARG A 213 -1.71 -17.19 1.01
N THR A 214 -2.43 -17.55 -0.06
CA THR A 214 -3.01 -16.56 -0.97
C THR A 214 -4.03 -15.70 -0.24
N TRP A 215 -4.84 -16.29 0.63
CA TRP A 215 -5.77 -15.56 1.48
C TRP A 215 -5.06 -14.54 2.38
N GLN A 216 -4.00 -14.95 3.08
CA GLN A 216 -3.22 -14.05 3.93
C GLN A 216 -2.59 -12.89 3.15
N VAL A 217 -2.09 -13.17 1.96
CA VAL A 217 -1.52 -12.16 1.07
C VAL A 217 -2.60 -11.21 0.56
N ALA A 218 -3.77 -11.71 0.18
CA ALA A 218 -4.90 -10.90 -0.23
C ALA A 218 -5.38 -9.96 0.89
N MET A 219 -5.45 -10.46 2.13
CA MET A 219 -5.75 -9.67 3.33
C MET A 219 -4.73 -8.55 3.57
N THR A 220 -3.45 -8.82 3.32
CA THR A 220 -2.39 -7.81 3.45
C THR A 220 -2.54 -6.74 2.37
N ASN A 221 -2.84 -7.15 1.13
CA ASN A 221 -3.09 -6.23 0.02
C ASN A 221 -4.37 -5.40 0.24
N ASP A 222 -5.42 -5.96 0.85
CA ASP A 222 -6.63 -5.21 1.22
C ASP A 222 -6.34 -4.02 2.13
N GLN A 223 -5.45 -4.18 3.11
CA GLN A 223 -5.03 -3.09 3.97
C GLN A 223 -4.30 -1.97 3.20
N TYR A 224 -3.53 -2.33 2.18
CA TYR A 224 -2.94 -1.36 1.27
C TYR A 224 -4.03 -0.65 0.46
N LEU A 225 -4.96 -1.39 -0.13
CA LEU A 225 -6.03 -0.82 -0.96
C LEU A 225 -6.93 0.12 -0.15
N LYS A 226 -7.25 -0.21 1.10
CA LYS A 226 -7.99 0.70 2.00
C LYS A 226 -7.28 2.04 2.16
N ARG A 227 -5.96 2.04 2.37
CA ARG A 227 -5.16 3.28 2.45
C ARG A 227 -5.11 4.01 1.11
N PHE A 228 -4.98 3.26 0.02
CA PHE A 228 -4.98 3.83 -1.33
C PHE A 228 -6.29 4.54 -1.64
N PHE A 229 -7.43 3.91 -1.35
CA PHE A 229 -8.73 4.51 -1.58
C PHE A 229 -9.01 5.67 -0.62
N SER A 230 -8.58 5.61 0.65
CA SER A 230 -8.73 6.73 1.59
C SER A 230 -8.07 8.02 1.11
N TYR A 231 -7.10 7.93 0.21
CA TYR A 231 -6.51 9.10 -0.43
C TYR A 231 -7.49 9.83 -1.37
N PHE A 232 -8.39 9.11 -2.01
CA PHE A 232 -9.43 9.69 -2.87
C PHE A 232 -10.63 10.20 -2.07
N ASP A 233 -10.78 9.74 -0.82
CA ASP A 233 -11.85 10.17 0.08
C ASP A 233 -11.51 11.49 0.80
N ILE A 234 -10.32 12.06 0.56
CA ILE A 234 -9.92 13.34 1.16
C ILE A 234 -10.84 14.43 0.63
N PRO A 235 -11.63 15.08 1.51
CA PRO A 235 -12.59 16.08 1.08
C PRO A 235 -11.87 17.29 0.47
N ASN A 236 -12.41 17.79 -0.63
CA ASN A 236 -11.99 19.08 -1.14
C ASN A 236 -12.57 20.18 -0.24
N PRO A 237 -11.77 20.95 0.50
CA PRO A 237 -12.26 22.01 1.38
C PRO A 237 -12.78 23.22 0.60
N MET A 238 -12.49 23.31 -0.70
CA MET A 238 -12.92 24.43 -1.52
C MET A 238 -14.31 24.17 -2.08
N TYR A 239 -15.24 25.08 -1.81
CA TYR A 239 -16.57 25.05 -2.41
C TYR A 239 -16.44 25.13 -3.94
N GLN A 240 -17.03 24.20 -4.64
CA GLN A 240 -17.16 24.24 -6.10
C GLN A 240 -18.53 24.78 -6.44
N GLY A 241 -18.58 26.04 -6.89
CA GLY A 241 -19.83 26.66 -7.34
C GLY A 241 -20.45 25.90 -8.52
N THR A 242 -21.74 26.07 -8.68
CA THR A 242 -22.52 25.46 -9.78
C THR A 242 -22.64 26.36 -11.01
N LEU A 243 -22.21 27.62 -10.89
CA LEU A 243 -22.28 28.58 -11.98
C LEU A 243 -21.01 28.51 -12.82
N SER A 244 -21.16 28.26 -14.12
CA SER A 244 -20.08 28.42 -15.09
C SER A 244 -19.79 29.90 -15.30
N VAL A 245 -18.49 30.25 -15.45
CA VAL A 245 -18.12 31.62 -15.83
C VAL A 245 -18.71 31.91 -17.20
N GLU A 246 -19.49 32.98 -17.30
CA GLU A 246 -20.05 33.46 -18.57
C GLU A 246 -18.89 33.77 -19.53
N LYS A 247 -18.88 33.11 -20.68
CA LYS A 247 -17.89 33.39 -21.72
C LYS A 247 -18.38 34.58 -22.54
N ARG A 248 -17.70 35.70 -22.40
CA ARG A 248 -18.05 36.95 -23.09
C ARG A 248 -17.15 37.13 -24.32
N ASP A 249 -17.76 37.50 -25.42
CA ASP A 249 -17.06 37.75 -26.68
C ASP A 249 -16.22 39.07 -26.63
N ASP A 250 -16.65 40.03 -25.78
CA ASP A 250 -15.98 41.31 -25.59
C ASP A 250 -14.75 41.22 -24.67
N ASN A 251 -14.55 40.10 -23.99
CA ASN A 251 -13.52 39.89 -22.97
C ASN A 251 -13.48 40.97 -21.85
N ASP A 252 -14.56 41.73 -21.69
CA ASP A 252 -14.68 42.75 -20.65
C ASP A 252 -15.06 42.13 -19.31
N TYR A 253 -14.07 41.69 -18.58
CA TYR A 253 -14.22 41.14 -17.23
C TYR A 253 -13.67 42.08 -16.18
N CYS A 254 -14.43 42.26 -15.11
CA CYS A 254 -14.06 43.09 -13.97
C CYS A 254 -13.88 42.21 -12.73
N ILE A 255 -12.73 42.31 -12.10
CA ILE A 255 -12.42 41.66 -10.82
C ILE A 255 -12.54 42.68 -9.70
N GLU A 256 -13.25 42.33 -8.66
CA GLU A 256 -13.46 43.19 -7.51
C GLU A 256 -13.20 42.46 -6.20
N PHE A 257 -12.28 42.97 -5.39
CA PHE A 257 -12.07 42.56 -4.00
C PHE A 257 -12.90 43.49 -3.12
N ARG A 258 -13.79 42.95 -2.29
CA ARG A 258 -14.60 43.69 -1.33
C ARG A 258 -14.24 43.28 0.08
N ASP A 259 -13.55 44.15 0.77
CA ASP A 259 -13.15 44.02 2.18
C ASP A 259 -12.46 42.66 2.48
N VAL A 260 -11.58 42.23 1.60
CA VAL A 260 -10.97 40.91 1.64
C VAL A 260 -9.87 40.86 2.69
N SER A 261 -10.07 39.97 3.68
CA SER A 261 -9.03 39.60 4.64
C SER A 261 -8.72 38.11 4.52
N PHE A 262 -7.46 37.76 4.67
CA PHE A 262 -7.02 36.39 4.57
C PHE A 262 -5.92 36.04 5.56
N ARG A 263 -6.05 34.90 6.20
CA ARG A 263 -5.02 34.21 6.99
C ARG A 263 -4.83 32.79 6.49
N TYR A 264 -3.59 32.33 6.50
CA TYR A 264 -3.30 30.95 6.15
C TYR A 264 -3.85 29.96 7.19
N PRO A 265 -4.25 28.76 6.81
CA PRO A 265 -4.62 27.72 7.74
C PRO A 265 -3.55 27.54 8.83
N ASN A 266 -3.99 27.36 10.08
CA ASN A 266 -3.12 27.19 11.26
C ASN A 266 -2.23 28.41 11.61
N THR A 267 -2.55 29.62 11.11
CA THR A 267 -1.90 30.85 11.52
C THR A 267 -2.91 31.82 12.11
N GLU A 268 -2.52 32.56 13.14
CA GLU A 268 -3.37 33.62 13.73
C GLU A 268 -3.16 34.97 13.06
N THR A 269 -2.05 35.14 12.33
CA THR A 269 -1.71 36.40 11.68
C THR A 269 -2.34 36.52 10.31
N TYR A 270 -2.97 37.64 10.04
CA TYR A 270 -3.52 37.95 8.71
C TYR A 270 -2.39 38.27 7.73
N ALA A 271 -2.41 37.60 6.59
CA ALA A 271 -1.52 37.91 5.46
C ALA A 271 -2.02 39.07 4.60
N LEU A 272 -3.35 39.27 4.58
CA LEU A 272 -4.03 40.44 3.97
C LEU A 272 -5.14 40.88 4.92
N ARG A 273 -5.37 42.20 5.01
CA ARG A 273 -6.46 42.76 5.80
C ARG A 273 -7.20 43.85 5.02
N HIS A 274 -8.52 43.76 4.98
CA HIS A 274 -9.42 44.78 4.46
C HIS A 274 -9.03 45.32 3.08
N VAL A 275 -8.63 44.43 2.17
CA VAL A 275 -8.25 44.78 0.81
C VAL A 275 -9.48 45.00 -0.04
N SER A 276 -9.67 46.22 -0.52
CA SER A 276 -10.75 46.60 -1.43
C SER A 276 -10.15 47.23 -2.66
N LEU A 277 -10.31 46.59 -3.80
CA LEU A 277 -9.84 47.13 -5.08
C LEU A 277 -10.64 46.53 -6.24
N ARG A 278 -10.71 47.26 -7.34
CA ARG A 278 -11.41 46.85 -8.56
C ARG A 278 -10.53 47.14 -9.76
N PHE A 279 -10.43 46.20 -10.69
CA PHE A 279 -9.67 46.35 -11.93
C PHE A 279 -10.29 45.51 -13.05
N ARG A 280 -10.01 45.85 -14.30
CA ARG A 280 -10.48 45.12 -15.48
C ARG A 280 -9.39 44.21 -16.01
N ILE A 281 -9.80 43.14 -16.65
CA ILE A 281 -8.86 42.23 -17.36
C ILE A 281 -8.21 43.02 -18.50
N GLY A 282 -6.88 42.93 -18.60
CA GLY A 282 -6.08 43.71 -19.54
C GLY A 282 -5.41 44.95 -18.93
N GLU A 283 -5.87 45.42 -17.76
CA GLU A 283 -5.15 46.43 -17.01
C GLU A 283 -3.83 45.89 -16.43
N ARG A 284 -2.82 46.77 -16.40
CA ARG A 284 -1.53 46.44 -15.78
C ARG A 284 -1.55 46.95 -14.34
N LEU A 285 -1.62 46.04 -13.40
CA LEU A 285 -1.58 46.33 -11.97
C LEU A 285 -0.18 46.01 -11.42
N ALA A 286 0.48 46.99 -10.81
CA ALA A 286 1.73 46.79 -10.10
C ALA A 286 1.47 46.60 -8.58
N VAL A 287 1.77 45.45 -8.04
CA VAL A 287 1.68 45.16 -6.60
C VAL A 287 3.08 45.32 -5.99
N VAL A 288 3.29 46.39 -5.21
CA VAL A 288 4.57 46.73 -4.60
C VAL A 288 4.51 46.63 -3.09
N GLY A 289 5.62 46.33 -2.45
CA GLY A 289 5.71 46.24 -0.99
C GLY A 289 6.95 45.45 -0.54
N MET A 290 7.22 45.49 0.76
CA MET A 290 8.33 44.74 1.38
C MET A 290 8.10 43.24 1.32
N ASN A 291 9.15 42.42 1.56
CA ASN A 291 9.02 40.98 1.69
C ASN A 291 8.09 40.66 2.87
N GLY A 292 7.14 39.73 2.67
CA GLY A 292 6.11 39.40 3.66
C GLY A 292 4.88 40.31 3.64
N SER A 293 4.77 41.33 2.78
CA SER A 293 3.61 42.25 2.73
C SER A 293 2.34 41.68 2.07
N GLY A 294 2.30 40.37 1.77
CA GLY A 294 1.10 39.73 1.23
C GLY A 294 0.99 39.73 -0.30
N LYS A 295 1.98 40.20 -1.06
CA LYS A 295 1.93 40.25 -2.55
C LYS A 295 1.59 38.89 -3.18
N THR A 296 2.31 37.85 -2.79
CA THR A 296 2.08 36.49 -3.30
C THR A 296 0.71 35.95 -2.83
N THR A 297 0.28 36.31 -1.63
CA THR A 297 -1.03 35.94 -1.10
C THR A 297 -2.16 36.58 -1.91
N PHE A 298 -2.02 37.84 -2.30
CA PHE A 298 -2.97 38.51 -3.18
C PHE A 298 -3.15 37.75 -4.51
N ILE A 299 -2.03 37.36 -5.16
CA ILE A 299 -2.07 36.58 -6.39
C ILE A 299 -2.71 35.21 -6.17
N LYS A 300 -2.41 34.54 -5.06
CA LYS A 300 -3.01 33.25 -4.73
C LYS A 300 -4.52 33.34 -4.56
N LEU A 301 -5.03 34.38 -3.95
CA LEU A 301 -6.46 34.64 -3.83
C LEU A 301 -7.09 35.01 -5.17
N LEU A 302 -6.44 35.81 -5.99
CA LEU A 302 -6.88 36.13 -7.34
C LEU A 302 -7.01 34.88 -8.22
N CYS A 303 -6.07 33.94 -8.12
CA CYS A 303 -6.11 32.65 -8.83
C CYS A 303 -7.03 31.64 -8.15
N ARG A 304 -7.74 32.03 -7.09
CA ARG A 304 -8.57 31.15 -6.28
C ARG A 304 -7.86 29.85 -5.83
N LEU A 305 -6.58 29.98 -5.46
CA LEU A 305 -5.85 28.92 -4.77
C LEU A 305 -6.25 28.80 -3.30
N TYR A 306 -6.87 29.87 -2.76
CA TYR A 306 -7.50 29.95 -1.45
C TYR A 306 -8.77 30.78 -1.56
N ASP A 307 -9.76 30.47 -0.72
CA ASP A 307 -10.90 31.34 -0.51
C ASP A 307 -10.56 32.39 0.58
N PRO A 308 -11.06 33.63 0.51
CA PRO A 308 -10.84 34.64 1.53
C PRO A 308 -11.42 34.19 2.87
N THR A 309 -10.75 34.58 3.99
CA THR A 309 -11.29 34.33 5.34
C THR A 309 -12.48 35.25 5.62
N GLU A 310 -12.41 36.48 5.16
CA GLU A 310 -13.44 37.50 5.28
C GLU A 310 -13.53 38.29 3.97
N GLY A 311 -14.70 38.80 3.67
CA GLY A 311 -14.98 39.52 2.44
C GLY A 311 -15.26 38.59 1.25
N VAL A 312 -15.32 39.15 0.06
CA VAL A 312 -15.64 38.43 -1.17
C VAL A 312 -14.79 38.91 -2.35
N ILE A 313 -14.50 38.01 -3.26
CA ILE A 313 -13.86 38.33 -4.55
C ILE A 313 -14.90 38.05 -5.63
N LEU A 314 -15.16 39.04 -6.46
CA LEU A 314 -16.19 38.98 -7.48
C LEU A 314 -15.55 39.05 -8.88
N LEU A 315 -16.11 38.27 -9.81
CA LEU A 315 -15.89 38.38 -11.25
C LEU A 315 -17.21 38.85 -11.88
N ASN A 316 -17.22 40.03 -12.48
CA ASN A 316 -18.43 40.67 -13.01
C ASN A 316 -19.60 40.71 -12.00
N GLY A 317 -19.30 40.92 -10.73
CA GLY A 317 -20.32 40.99 -9.66
C GLY A 317 -20.76 39.64 -9.11
N VAL A 318 -20.27 38.52 -9.65
CA VAL A 318 -20.55 37.15 -9.17
C VAL A 318 -19.37 36.68 -8.33
N ASP A 319 -19.65 36.09 -7.16
CA ASP A 319 -18.62 35.53 -6.28
C ASP A 319 -17.88 34.39 -7.01
N ILE A 320 -16.56 34.42 -6.96
CA ILE A 320 -15.73 33.40 -7.63
C ILE A 320 -15.72 32.02 -6.92
N ARG A 321 -16.37 31.92 -5.76
CA ARG A 321 -16.51 30.66 -5.00
C ARG A 321 -17.50 29.66 -5.63
#